data_d93e479f5c7aab16893b389529669cc0
#
_entry.id   d93e479f5c7aab16893b389529669cc0
#
_cell.length_a   1.000
_cell.length_b   1.000
_cell.length_c   1.000
_cell.angle_alpha   90.00
_cell.angle_beta   90.00
_cell.angle_gamma   90.00
#
_symmetry.space_group_name_H-M   'P 1'
#
loop_
_entity.id
_entity.type
_entity.pdbx_description
1 polymer ?
#
loop_
_entity_poly.entity_id
_entity_poly.type
_entity_poly.pdbx_seq_one_letter_code
_entity_poly.pdbx_strand_id
1 'polypeptide(L)'
;MAQYYEPKEISEKLEEQLKICQWNSINEGESFQIELPVVLYFNYQRLVLHIYPVDDGYYISDDGQTFIEHSCDTQYYFDLFNQKDKNYHYDIELKDNYICKNYQFDYSLISAIDEFIRFFILLDEFMQKNDIT
;
A
#
# COMPACT_ATOMS: atom_id res chain seq x y z
N MET A 1 22.04 15.38 -15.91
CA MET A 1 20.96 16.01 -15.15
C MET A 1 19.81 15.04 -14.98
N ALA A 2 19.34 14.90 -13.75
CA ALA A 2 18.14 14.12 -13.50
C ALA A 2 16.93 14.85 -14.09
N GLN A 3 16.10 14.12 -14.82
CA GLN A 3 14.85 14.66 -15.35
C GLN A 3 13.83 14.77 -14.21
N TYR A 4 13.18 15.92 -14.11
CA TYR A 4 12.13 16.16 -13.12
C TYR A 4 10.77 15.82 -13.73
N TYR A 5 9.94 15.11 -12.96
CA TYR A 5 8.58 14.75 -13.36
C TYR A 5 7.56 15.38 -12.42
N GLU A 6 6.61 16.10 -13.01
CA GLU A 6 5.54 16.72 -12.26
C GLU A 6 4.42 15.71 -11.94
N PRO A 7 3.67 15.91 -10.83
CA PRO A 7 2.59 14.98 -10.45
C PRO A 7 1.57 14.71 -11.57
N LYS A 8 1.30 15.69 -12.42
CA LYS A 8 0.35 15.52 -13.52
C LYS A 8 0.85 14.48 -14.54
N GLU A 9 2.12 14.53 -14.89
CA GLU A 9 2.73 13.56 -15.81
C GLU A 9 2.72 12.16 -15.21
N ILE A 10 3.00 12.09 -13.92
CA ILE A 10 3.00 10.83 -13.17
C ILE A 10 1.57 10.28 -13.11
N SER A 11 0.58 11.12 -12.84
CA SER A 11 -0.82 10.73 -12.82
C SER A 11 -1.26 10.08 -14.13
N GLU A 12 -0.87 10.68 -15.26
CA GLU A 12 -1.20 10.15 -16.59
C GLU A 12 -0.60 8.76 -16.80
N LYS A 13 0.66 8.58 -16.41
CA LYS A 13 1.33 7.28 -16.53
C LYS A 13 0.69 6.23 -15.63
N LEU A 14 0.33 6.59 -14.41
CA LEU A 14 -0.33 5.66 -13.47
C LEU A 14 -1.70 5.25 -14.01
N GLU A 15 -2.46 6.20 -14.57
CA GLU A 15 -3.75 5.90 -15.15
C GLU A 15 -3.66 4.89 -16.31
N GLU A 16 -2.66 5.02 -17.17
CA GLU A 16 -2.41 4.06 -18.25
C GLU A 16 -2.15 2.66 -17.69
N GLN A 17 -1.31 2.55 -16.65
CA GLN A 17 -1.01 1.26 -16.03
C GLN A 17 -2.24 0.64 -15.38
N LEU A 18 -3.08 1.44 -14.73
CA LEU A 18 -4.31 0.96 -14.10
C LEU A 18 -5.31 0.42 -15.12
N LYS A 19 -5.41 1.04 -16.27
CA LYS A 19 -6.29 0.57 -17.36
C LYS A 19 -5.87 -0.83 -17.84
N ILE A 20 -4.57 -1.08 -17.91
CA ILE A 20 -4.04 -2.37 -18.35
C ILE A 20 -4.37 -3.47 -17.31
N CYS A 21 -4.34 -3.14 -16.03
CA CYS A 21 -4.54 -4.11 -14.95
C CYS A 21 -6.00 -4.54 -14.77
N GLN A 22 -6.95 -3.81 -15.29
CA GLN A 22 -8.39 -4.08 -15.17
C GLN A 22 -8.88 -4.17 -13.72
N TRP A 23 -8.22 -3.48 -12.80
CA TRP A 23 -8.68 -3.40 -11.43
C TRP A 23 -9.78 -2.34 -11.29
N ASN A 24 -10.66 -2.55 -10.32
CA ASN A 24 -11.65 -1.55 -9.96
C ASN A 24 -10.93 -0.34 -9.38
N SER A 25 -10.83 0.72 -10.17
CA SER A 25 -10.16 1.94 -9.76
C SER A 25 -11.11 3.12 -9.86
N ILE A 26 -11.01 4.02 -8.87
CA ILE A 26 -11.76 5.26 -8.87
C ILE A 26 -10.73 6.39 -8.94
N ASN A 27 -10.94 7.29 -9.89
CA ASN A 27 -10.13 8.50 -10.00
C ASN A 27 -10.76 9.58 -9.14
N GLU A 28 -10.03 10.02 -8.11
CA GLU A 28 -10.47 11.09 -7.20
C GLU A 28 -9.59 12.32 -7.41
N GLY A 29 -9.86 13.07 -8.50
CA GLY A 29 -9.04 14.21 -8.88
C GLY A 29 -7.70 13.73 -9.44
N GLU A 30 -6.61 14.04 -8.75
CA GLU A 30 -5.26 13.64 -9.17
C GLU A 30 -4.76 12.38 -8.47
N SER A 31 -5.59 11.74 -7.65
CA SER A 31 -5.25 10.51 -6.94
C SER A 31 -6.13 9.35 -7.39
N PHE A 32 -5.75 8.13 -7.02
CA PHE A 32 -6.47 6.93 -7.41
C PHE A 32 -6.75 6.06 -6.19
N GLN A 33 -7.93 5.44 -6.17
CA GLN A 33 -8.28 4.44 -5.17
C GLN A 33 -8.49 3.11 -5.90
N ILE A 34 -7.82 2.06 -5.42
CA ILE A 34 -7.92 0.72 -6.01
C ILE A 34 -8.48 -0.23 -4.97
N GLU A 35 -9.52 -0.98 -5.34
CA GLU A 35 -10.03 -2.07 -4.54
C GLU A 35 -9.49 -3.38 -5.09
N LEU A 36 -8.74 -4.11 -4.25
CA LEU A 36 -8.10 -5.36 -4.64
C LEU A 36 -8.99 -6.56 -4.25
N PRO A 37 -8.91 -7.68 -4.98
CA PRO A 37 -9.68 -8.88 -4.63
C PRO A 37 -9.01 -9.65 -3.48
N VAL A 38 -8.61 -8.95 -2.43
CA VAL A 38 -7.95 -9.53 -1.25
C VAL A 38 -8.74 -9.11 -0.02
N VAL A 39 -9.19 -10.10 0.76
CA VAL A 39 -9.87 -9.87 2.02
C VAL A 39 -8.92 -10.24 3.15
N LEU A 40 -8.70 -9.30 4.07
CA LEU A 40 -7.88 -9.55 5.25
C LEU A 40 -8.73 -10.20 6.32
N TYR A 41 -8.31 -11.35 6.82
CA TYR A 41 -9.10 -12.13 7.78
C TYR A 41 -9.06 -11.57 9.18
N PHE A 42 -7.97 -10.88 9.55
CA PHE A 42 -7.87 -10.35 10.90
C PHE A 42 -8.84 -9.16 11.15
N ASN A 43 -9.26 -8.48 10.11
CA ASN A 43 -10.20 -7.35 10.24
C ASN A 43 -11.45 -7.48 9.36
N TYR A 44 -11.56 -8.57 8.57
CA TYR A 44 -12.69 -8.85 7.65
C TYR A 44 -12.94 -7.75 6.64
N GLN A 45 -11.90 -7.03 6.24
CA GLN A 45 -12.02 -5.94 5.29
C GLN A 45 -11.31 -6.27 3.98
N ARG A 46 -11.86 -5.77 2.88
CA ARG A 46 -11.21 -5.84 1.58
C ARG A 46 -10.07 -4.83 1.53
N LEU A 47 -8.96 -5.22 0.92
CA LEU A 47 -7.80 -4.35 0.81
C LEU A 47 -8.05 -3.26 -0.22
N VAL A 48 -7.96 -2.01 0.22
CA VAL A 48 -8.08 -0.83 -0.64
C VAL A 48 -6.78 -0.04 -0.53
N LEU A 49 -6.21 0.30 -1.67
CA LEU A 49 -4.99 1.11 -1.74
C LEU A 49 -5.29 2.45 -2.38
N HIS A 50 -4.66 3.48 -1.86
CA HIS A 50 -4.72 4.85 -2.37
C HIS A 50 -3.37 5.22 -2.97
N ILE A 51 -3.39 5.75 -4.18
CA ILE A 51 -2.18 6.10 -4.93
C ILE A 51 -2.19 7.59 -5.19
N TYR A 52 -1.14 8.26 -4.71
CA TYR A 52 -1.01 9.71 -4.81
C TYR A 52 0.21 10.06 -5.67
N PRO A 53 0.04 10.68 -6.84
CA PRO A 53 1.18 11.22 -7.58
C PRO A 53 1.86 12.31 -6.75
N VAL A 54 3.18 12.25 -6.67
CA VAL A 54 4.00 13.26 -6.00
C VAL A 54 5.16 13.64 -6.92
N ASP A 55 5.96 14.63 -6.51
CA ASP A 55 7.11 15.03 -7.31
C ASP A 55 8.05 13.83 -7.53
N ASP A 56 8.37 13.55 -8.78
CA ASP A 56 9.29 12.49 -9.22
C ASP A 56 8.87 11.06 -8.86
N GLY A 57 7.59 10.86 -8.46
CA GLY A 57 7.16 9.52 -8.11
C GLY A 57 5.72 9.44 -7.69
N TYR A 58 5.41 8.41 -6.92
CA TYR A 58 4.07 8.22 -6.39
C TYR A 58 4.16 7.59 -5.01
N TYR A 59 3.08 7.75 -4.26
CA TYR A 59 2.97 7.31 -2.88
C TYR A 59 1.77 6.39 -2.77
N ILE A 60 1.96 5.20 -2.20
CA ILE A 60 0.86 4.26 -1.97
C ILE A 60 0.61 4.14 -0.47
N SER A 61 -0.66 4.16 -0.09
CA SER A 61 -1.08 4.11 1.32
C SER A 61 -2.40 3.37 1.46
N ASP A 62 -2.60 2.75 2.64
CA ASP A 62 -3.89 2.20 3.02
C ASP A 62 -4.81 3.27 3.63
N ASP A 63 -4.32 4.50 3.74
CA ASP A 63 -4.99 5.64 4.38
C ASP A 63 -5.45 5.36 5.82
N GLY A 64 -4.71 4.48 6.51
CA GLY A 64 -4.99 4.16 7.90
C GLY A 64 -6.12 3.19 8.13
N GLN A 65 -6.71 2.63 7.08
CA GLN A 65 -7.89 1.78 7.19
C GLN A 65 -7.61 0.41 7.81
N THR A 66 -6.40 -0.10 7.65
CA THR A 66 -6.06 -1.46 8.11
C THR A 66 -6.19 -1.60 9.62
N PHE A 67 -5.78 -0.60 10.38
CA PHE A 67 -5.78 -0.64 11.84
C PHE A 67 -6.80 0.30 12.49
N ILE A 68 -7.76 0.80 11.72
CA ILE A 68 -8.65 1.87 12.18
C ILE A 68 -9.48 1.49 13.42
N GLU A 69 -9.83 0.20 13.55
CA GLU A 69 -10.67 -0.27 14.65
C GLU A 69 -9.88 -1.03 15.73
N HIS A 70 -8.55 -1.06 15.63
CA HIS A 70 -7.73 -1.77 16.60
C HIS A 70 -7.36 -0.86 17.75
N SER A 71 -7.64 -1.33 18.97
CA SER A 71 -7.27 -0.65 20.20
C SER A 71 -5.86 -1.03 20.68
N CYS A 72 -5.21 -1.97 20.00
CA CYS A 72 -3.86 -2.41 20.39
C CYS A 72 -2.81 -1.41 19.90
N ASP A 73 -1.60 -1.54 20.42
CA ASP A 73 -0.45 -0.74 19.98
C ASP A 73 -0.01 -1.22 18.59
N THR A 74 -0.52 -0.57 17.55
CA THR A 74 -0.27 -0.97 16.17
C THR A 74 1.21 -0.88 15.81
N GLN A 75 1.92 0.13 16.32
CA GLN A 75 3.35 0.27 16.05
C GLN A 75 4.14 -0.89 16.64
N TYR A 76 3.81 -1.31 17.87
CA TYR A 76 4.47 -2.45 18.52
C TYR A 76 4.31 -3.72 17.69
N TYR A 77 3.09 -4.03 17.24
CA TYR A 77 2.83 -5.24 16.47
C TYR A 77 3.43 -5.18 15.08
N PHE A 78 3.45 -4.01 14.47
CA PHE A 78 4.10 -3.84 13.18
C PHE A 78 5.61 -4.05 13.28
N ASP A 79 6.25 -3.51 14.32
CA ASP A 79 7.67 -3.70 14.56
C ASP A 79 8.01 -5.16 14.84
N LEU A 80 7.16 -5.83 15.62
CA LEU A 80 7.32 -7.25 15.91
C LEU A 80 7.20 -8.10 14.65
N PHE A 81 6.26 -7.77 13.78
CA PHE A 81 6.11 -8.41 12.49
C PHE A 81 7.37 -8.28 11.64
N ASN A 82 7.93 -7.08 11.57
CA ASN A 82 9.16 -6.84 10.80
C ASN A 82 10.36 -7.60 11.36
N GLN A 83 10.43 -7.79 12.69
CA GLN A 83 11.52 -8.53 13.32
C GLN A 83 11.42 -10.03 13.08
N LYS A 84 10.22 -10.59 13.09
CA LYS A 84 10.01 -12.03 12.95
C LYS A 84 10.11 -12.51 11.51
N ASP A 85 9.69 -11.70 10.57
CA ASP A 85 9.75 -12.05 9.15
C ASP A 85 11.01 -11.50 8.51
N LYS A 86 12.12 -12.22 8.72
CA LYS A 86 13.44 -11.80 8.24
C LYS A 86 13.56 -11.78 6.71
N ASN A 87 12.61 -12.39 6.01
CA ASN A 87 12.61 -12.40 4.55
C ASN A 87 11.82 -11.24 3.96
N TYR A 88 11.33 -10.36 4.81
CA TYR A 88 10.53 -9.24 4.39
C TYR A 88 11.41 -8.02 4.12
N HIS A 89 11.49 -7.61 2.84
CA HIS A 89 12.33 -6.52 2.39
C HIS A 89 11.60 -5.55 1.47
N TYR A 90 10.31 -5.32 1.75
CA TYR A 90 9.53 -4.43 0.88
C TYR A 90 9.66 -2.97 1.25
N ASP A 91 10.27 -2.66 2.38
CA ASP A 91 10.47 -1.29 2.89
C ASP A 91 9.15 -0.50 3.04
N ILE A 92 8.06 -1.23 3.28
CA ILE A 92 6.77 -0.62 3.57
C ILE A 92 6.76 -0.21 5.03
N GLU A 93 6.37 1.04 5.30
CA GLU A 93 6.45 1.64 6.62
C GLU A 93 5.08 1.85 7.26
N LEU A 94 5.08 1.99 8.59
CA LEU A 94 3.92 2.47 9.33
C LEU A 94 4.24 3.86 9.86
N LYS A 95 3.48 4.86 9.40
CA LYS A 95 3.60 6.26 9.84
C LYS A 95 2.23 6.77 10.22
N ASP A 96 2.07 7.22 11.45
CA ASP A 96 0.79 7.75 11.95
C ASP A 96 -0.39 6.82 11.70
N ASN A 97 -0.15 5.50 11.88
CA ASN A 97 -1.10 4.41 11.61
C ASN A 97 -1.43 4.20 10.13
N TYR A 98 -0.69 4.81 9.23
CA TYR A 98 -0.81 4.63 7.78
C TYR A 98 0.28 3.69 7.30
N ILE A 99 -0.12 2.61 6.61
CA ILE A 99 0.82 1.69 5.97
C ILE A 99 1.12 2.23 4.58
N CYS A 100 2.37 2.60 4.32
CA CYS A 100 2.70 3.41 3.16
C CYS A 100 4.11 3.20 2.64
N LYS A 101 4.32 3.62 1.40
CA LYS A 101 5.65 3.63 0.78
C LYS A 101 5.67 4.61 -0.38
N ASN A 102 6.82 5.28 -0.56
CA ASN A 102 7.10 6.13 -1.71
C ASN A 102 7.85 5.34 -2.78
N TYR A 103 7.49 5.54 -4.04
CA TYR A 103 8.12 4.93 -5.20
C TYR A 103 8.60 5.99 -6.18
N GLN A 104 9.65 5.67 -6.92
CA GLN A 104 10.15 6.52 -7.98
C GLN A 104 9.30 6.38 -9.24
N PHE A 105 9.32 7.40 -10.08
CA PHE A 105 8.51 7.49 -11.29
C PHE A 105 8.69 6.27 -12.22
N ASP A 106 9.91 5.75 -12.32
CA ASP A 106 10.24 4.64 -13.23
C ASP A 106 9.91 3.26 -12.65
N TYR A 107 9.52 3.17 -11.38
CA TYR A 107 9.14 1.88 -10.79
C TYR A 107 7.72 1.51 -11.20
N SER A 108 7.54 0.30 -11.74
CA SER A 108 6.25 -0.16 -12.25
C SER A 108 5.19 -0.15 -11.15
N LEU A 109 4.03 0.47 -11.44
CA LEU A 109 2.90 0.48 -10.52
C LEU A 109 2.39 -0.94 -10.24
N ILE A 110 2.40 -1.81 -11.25
CA ILE A 110 1.98 -3.20 -11.10
C ILE A 110 2.88 -3.92 -10.08
N SER A 111 4.19 -3.71 -10.17
CA SER A 111 5.14 -4.28 -9.22
C SER A 111 4.95 -3.71 -7.82
N ALA A 112 4.69 -2.42 -7.71
CA ALA A 112 4.44 -1.76 -6.42
C ALA A 112 3.19 -2.33 -5.74
N ILE A 113 2.11 -2.50 -6.48
CA ILE A 113 0.87 -3.07 -5.94
C ILE A 113 1.08 -4.53 -5.54
N ASP A 114 1.84 -5.30 -6.32
CA ASP A 114 2.17 -6.69 -5.97
C ASP A 114 2.94 -6.76 -4.64
N GLU A 115 3.87 -5.83 -4.41
CA GLU A 115 4.57 -5.74 -3.13
C GLU A 115 3.59 -5.54 -1.96
N PHE A 116 2.61 -4.63 -2.13
CA PHE A 116 1.62 -4.39 -1.10
C PHE A 116 0.72 -5.60 -0.86
N ILE A 117 0.31 -6.30 -1.91
CA ILE A 117 -0.51 -7.51 -1.78
C ILE A 117 0.26 -8.57 -0.96
N ARG A 118 1.50 -8.82 -1.31
CA ARG A 118 2.34 -9.80 -0.60
C ARG A 118 2.56 -9.39 0.85
N PHE A 119 2.82 -8.12 1.08
CA PHE A 119 2.99 -7.58 2.43
C PHE A 119 1.74 -7.82 3.28
N PHE A 120 0.57 -7.47 2.75
CA PHE A 120 -0.67 -7.59 3.50
C PHE A 120 -1.06 -9.04 3.77
N ILE A 121 -0.74 -9.96 2.85
CA ILE A 121 -0.97 -11.39 3.09
C ILE A 121 -0.11 -11.88 4.27
N LEU A 122 1.15 -11.50 4.30
CA LEU A 122 2.05 -11.87 5.39
C LEU A 122 1.63 -11.23 6.72
N LEU A 123 1.23 -9.96 6.69
CA LEU A 123 0.75 -9.26 7.86
C LEU A 123 -0.53 -9.91 8.39
N ASP A 124 -1.44 -10.29 7.52
CA ASP A 124 -2.70 -10.94 7.89
C ASP A 124 -2.42 -12.29 8.59
N GLU A 125 -1.51 -13.09 8.05
CA GLU A 125 -1.11 -14.34 8.68
C GLU A 125 -0.50 -14.12 10.06
N PHE A 126 0.37 -13.12 10.18
CA PHE A 126 0.99 -12.77 11.47
C PHE A 126 -0.05 -12.36 12.50
N MET A 127 -0.99 -11.50 12.11
CA MET A 127 -2.03 -11.01 13.02
C MET A 127 -2.94 -12.15 13.48
N GLN A 128 -3.27 -13.08 12.60
CA GLN A 128 -4.07 -14.25 12.96
C GLN A 128 -3.34 -15.17 13.91
N LYS A 129 -2.06 -15.45 13.65
CA LYS A 129 -1.24 -16.34 14.52
C LYS A 129 -1.06 -15.80 15.92
N ASN A 130 -1.11 -14.48 16.08
CA ASN A 130 -0.94 -13.82 17.37
C ASN A 130 -2.26 -13.41 18.02
N ASP A 131 -3.39 -13.89 17.48
CA ASP A 131 -4.74 -13.61 18.00
C ASP A 131 -5.02 -12.11 18.11
N ILE A 132 -4.53 -11.32 17.17
CA ILE A 132 -4.74 -9.88 17.16
C ILE A 132 -5.99 -9.61 16.31
N THR A 133 -7.07 -9.27 16.98
CA THR A 133 -8.34 -8.99 16.34
C THR A 133 -8.92 -7.66 16.81
#